data_465b818bf9079472e9e97fcf8febb895
#
_entry.id   465b818bf9079472e9e97fcf8febb895
#
_cell.length_a   1.000
_cell.length_b   1.000
_cell.length_c   1.000
_cell.angle_alpha   90.00
_cell.angle_beta   90.00
_cell.angle_gamma   90.00
#
_symmetry.space_group_name_H-M   'P 1'
#
loop_
_entity.id
_entity.type
_entity.pdbx_description
1 polymer ?
#
loop_
_entity_poly.entity_id
_entity_poly.type
_entity_poly.pdbx_seq_one_letter_code
_entity_poly.pdbx_strand_id
1 'polypeptide(L)'
;ITDDGPSFSRAVVEEVLEPSADRVQAPCPFIGICGGCPWGGLSHESQLAAKEENLRSALTRIGKFSPEEVAELMRPIRHTKEPWGYRNKVELAPVREGGKFRLGMHGRDASQVIKVDSCPLFDKKHAKAIKAVTGALGFLGNSRDLELERVGIRSSRRTGALEIALWTPTGAFPRAQVSRVLSDAVRATSVVRVMSKGEKRARRVAGVEALAGEGSWTEKIGEENMRLSAPSFFQVNTKAAEILIEALDPQPDEFGIDLYCGAGTFTLPLARRCDFVSAVESYGPAVRDLRRNLDIANLTNVDVIGGDAVREFPDEDADVL
;
A
#
# COMPACT_ATOMS: atom_id res chain seq x y z
N ILE A 1 -12.67 -9.50 29.75
CA ILE A 1 -11.19 -9.54 29.82
C ILE A 1 -10.75 -10.88 29.27
N THR A 2 -9.81 -10.88 28.32
CA THR A 2 -9.27 -12.10 27.69
C THR A 2 -7.89 -12.47 28.23
N ASP A 3 -7.19 -11.48 28.78
CA ASP A 3 -5.87 -11.64 29.38
C ASP A 3 -5.68 -10.53 30.42
N ASP A 4 -5.19 -10.85 31.61
CA ASP A 4 -5.02 -9.91 32.70
C ASP A 4 -3.58 -9.97 33.22
N GLY A 5 -2.83 -8.91 33.02
CA GLY A 5 -1.43 -8.79 33.37
C GLY A 5 -1.19 -7.74 34.47
N PRO A 6 0.03 -7.71 35.06
CA PRO A 6 0.34 -6.78 36.15
C PRO A 6 0.24 -5.31 35.79
N SER A 7 0.41 -4.93 34.52
CA SER A 7 0.47 -3.55 34.02
C SER A 7 -0.58 -3.21 32.99
N PHE A 8 -1.26 -4.20 32.43
CA PHE A 8 -2.34 -4.01 31.44
C PHE A 8 -3.24 -5.24 31.36
N SER A 9 -4.50 -5.03 30.99
CA SER A 9 -5.45 -6.10 30.66
C SER A 9 -5.84 -6.01 29.20
N ARG A 10 -6.06 -7.16 28.56
CA ARG A 10 -6.67 -7.25 27.24
C ARG A 10 -8.12 -7.62 27.38
N ALA A 11 -8.97 -7.00 26.57
CA ALA A 11 -10.39 -7.29 26.56
C ALA A 11 -10.94 -7.28 25.13
N VAL A 12 -12.04 -7.97 24.94
CA VAL A 12 -12.86 -7.91 23.73
C VAL A 12 -14.20 -7.31 24.11
N VAL A 13 -14.70 -6.40 23.29
CA VAL A 13 -16.04 -5.82 23.47
C VAL A 13 -17.07 -6.89 23.08
N GLU A 14 -17.89 -7.29 24.03
CA GLU A 14 -19.04 -8.20 23.79
C GLU A 14 -20.27 -7.41 23.35
N GLU A 15 -20.59 -6.32 24.07
CA GLU A 15 -21.77 -5.50 23.84
C GLU A 15 -21.43 -4.03 24.04
N VAL A 16 -22.08 -3.16 23.27
CA VAL A 16 -21.99 -1.71 23.40
C VAL A 16 -23.31 -1.23 24.00
N LEU A 17 -23.29 -0.95 25.31
CA LEU A 17 -24.50 -0.53 26.05
C LEU A 17 -24.91 0.91 25.69
N GLU A 18 -23.93 1.80 25.61
CA GLU A 18 -24.12 3.20 25.20
C GLU A 18 -23.19 3.50 24.02
N PRO A 19 -23.71 3.58 22.78
CA PRO A 19 -22.90 3.92 21.63
C PRO A 19 -22.48 5.40 21.69
N SER A 20 -21.20 5.68 21.39
CA SER A 20 -20.72 7.05 21.18
C SER A 20 -21.51 7.73 20.06
N ALA A 21 -21.74 9.06 20.18
CA ALA A 21 -22.30 9.88 19.11
C ALA A 21 -21.45 9.86 17.82
N ASP A 22 -20.16 9.55 17.94
CA ASP A 22 -19.21 9.43 16.80
C ASP A 22 -19.34 8.12 16.04
N ARG A 23 -20.12 7.16 16.56
CA ARG A 23 -20.32 5.88 15.90
C ARG A 23 -21.22 6.06 14.68
N VAL A 24 -20.75 5.53 13.54
CA VAL A 24 -21.51 5.54 12.29
C VAL A 24 -21.69 4.12 11.76
N GLN A 25 -22.73 3.93 10.96
CA GLN A 25 -22.89 2.70 10.20
C GLN A 25 -21.89 2.70 9.04
N ALA A 26 -20.90 1.81 9.12
CA ALA A 26 -19.92 1.65 8.06
C ALA A 26 -20.56 1.03 6.80
N PRO A 27 -20.11 1.41 5.58
CA PRO A 27 -20.62 0.83 4.34
C PRO A 27 -20.10 -0.61 4.11
N CYS A 28 -19.25 -1.14 4.98
CA CYS A 28 -18.65 -2.46 4.89
C CYS A 28 -19.25 -3.42 5.90
N PRO A 29 -19.85 -4.56 5.47
CA PRO A 29 -20.42 -5.54 6.39
C PRO A 29 -19.36 -6.31 7.21
N PHE A 30 -18.08 -6.19 6.86
CA PHE A 30 -16.98 -6.90 7.50
C PHE A 30 -16.24 -6.08 8.56
N ILE A 31 -16.78 -4.90 8.96
CA ILE A 31 -16.21 -4.11 10.06
C ILE A 31 -16.21 -4.95 11.35
N GLY A 32 -15.07 -4.96 12.03
CA GLY A 32 -14.88 -5.74 13.24
C GLY A 32 -14.44 -7.20 12.98
N ILE A 33 -14.59 -7.72 11.76
CA ILE A 33 -14.19 -9.07 11.36
C ILE A 33 -12.93 -9.02 10.50
N CYS A 34 -12.93 -8.19 9.44
CA CYS A 34 -11.77 -7.92 8.60
C CYS A 34 -10.76 -7.04 9.33
N GLY A 35 -9.46 -7.35 9.21
CA GLY A 35 -8.37 -6.59 9.83
C GLY A 35 -8.06 -5.23 9.19
N GLY A 36 -8.70 -4.91 8.06
CA GLY A 36 -8.32 -3.76 7.24
C GLY A 36 -8.80 -2.39 7.74
N CYS A 37 -9.84 -2.33 8.59
CA CYS A 37 -10.49 -1.06 8.97
C CYS A 37 -10.88 -1.05 10.46
N PRO A 38 -9.94 -0.98 11.40
CA PRO A 38 -10.26 -1.02 12.83
C PRO A 38 -11.15 0.15 13.28
N TRP A 39 -11.09 1.28 12.62
CA TRP A 39 -11.85 2.50 12.95
C TRP A 39 -13.02 2.77 11.99
N GLY A 40 -13.38 1.82 11.13
CA GLY A 40 -14.42 2.01 10.13
C GLY A 40 -15.82 2.28 10.67
N GLY A 41 -16.07 2.04 11.94
CA GLY A 41 -17.32 2.36 12.64
C GLY A 41 -17.36 3.75 13.31
N LEU A 42 -16.32 4.59 13.11
CA LEU A 42 -16.28 5.98 13.59
C LEU A 42 -16.50 6.96 12.43
N SER A 43 -17.05 8.14 12.75
CA SER A 43 -17.13 9.24 11.79
C SER A 43 -15.75 9.63 11.27
N HIS A 44 -15.68 10.21 10.08
CA HIS A 44 -14.38 10.61 9.51
C HIS A 44 -13.72 11.69 10.37
N GLU A 45 -14.50 12.63 10.87
CA GLU A 45 -14.06 13.70 11.77
C GLU A 45 -13.45 13.11 13.06
N SER A 46 -14.11 12.14 13.68
CA SER A 46 -13.60 11.49 14.88
C SER A 46 -12.33 10.67 14.62
N GLN A 47 -12.20 10.06 13.42
CA GLN A 47 -10.96 9.41 13.03
C GLN A 47 -9.79 10.40 12.89
N LEU A 48 -10.05 11.59 12.34
CA LEU A 48 -9.04 12.66 12.20
C LEU A 48 -8.64 13.19 13.58
N ALA A 49 -9.61 13.52 14.44
CA ALA A 49 -9.34 13.99 15.80
C ALA A 49 -8.54 12.97 16.62
N ALA A 50 -8.88 11.68 16.52
CA ALA A 50 -8.13 10.63 17.20
C ALA A 50 -6.68 10.49 16.68
N LYS A 51 -6.42 10.74 15.40
CA LYS A 51 -5.06 10.74 14.84
C LYS A 51 -4.24 11.93 15.34
N GLU A 52 -4.84 13.12 15.39
CA GLU A 52 -4.18 14.30 15.96
C GLU A 52 -3.84 14.10 17.42
N GLU A 53 -4.77 13.55 18.22
CA GLU A 53 -4.54 13.27 19.63
C GLU A 53 -3.45 12.19 19.83
N ASN A 54 -3.42 11.16 18.99
CA ASN A 54 -2.35 10.16 19.03
C ASN A 54 -0.97 10.79 18.77
N LEU A 55 -0.86 11.71 17.82
CA LEU A 55 0.39 12.44 17.54
C LEU A 55 0.77 13.32 18.73
N ARG A 56 -0.17 14.12 19.25
CA ARG A 56 0.01 14.95 20.45
C ARG A 56 0.52 14.14 21.62
N SER A 57 -0.14 13.02 21.91
CA SER A 57 0.23 12.11 22.98
C SER A 57 1.63 11.52 22.77
N ALA A 58 2.01 11.16 21.54
CA ALA A 58 3.33 10.64 21.22
C ALA A 58 4.42 11.70 21.44
N LEU A 59 4.23 12.92 20.96
CA LEU A 59 5.16 14.02 21.16
C LEU A 59 5.35 14.32 22.65
N THR A 60 4.28 14.40 23.42
CA THR A 60 4.33 14.70 24.85
C THR A 60 4.93 13.55 25.66
N ARG A 61 4.43 12.31 25.49
CA ARG A 61 4.77 11.18 26.34
C ARG A 61 6.07 10.50 25.96
N ILE A 62 6.36 10.38 24.66
CA ILE A 62 7.54 9.70 24.13
C ILE A 62 8.62 10.73 23.79
N GLY A 63 8.28 11.76 23.04
CA GLY A 63 9.17 12.83 22.62
C GLY A 63 9.59 13.77 23.74
N LYS A 64 8.82 13.80 24.87
CA LYS A 64 9.07 14.65 26.05
C LYS A 64 8.97 16.15 25.77
N PHE A 65 8.30 16.53 24.69
CA PHE A 65 7.97 17.93 24.43
C PHE A 65 6.95 18.44 25.46
N SER A 66 7.07 19.69 25.88
CA SER A 66 6.06 20.36 26.71
C SER A 66 4.74 20.56 25.93
N PRO A 67 3.59 20.72 26.59
CA PRO A 67 2.33 21.04 25.92
C PRO A 67 2.40 22.30 25.07
N GLU A 68 3.16 23.31 25.49
CA GLU A 68 3.38 24.56 24.79
C GLU A 68 4.14 24.35 23.48
N GLU A 69 5.26 23.63 23.52
CA GLU A 69 6.04 23.24 22.35
C GLU A 69 5.20 22.43 21.35
N VAL A 70 4.41 21.47 21.85
CA VAL A 70 3.50 20.68 20.99
C VAL A 70 2.44 21.55 20.32
N ALA A 71 1.90 22.56 21.03
CA ALA A 71 0.93 23.49 20.46
C ALA A 71 1.52 24.36 19.35
N GLU A 72 2.80 24.74 19.47
CA GLU A 72 3.53 25.52 18.46
C GLU A 72 3.91 24.67 17.24
N LEU A 73 4.31 23.41 17.44
CA LEU A 73 4.78 22.53 16.38
C LEU A 73 3.63 21.92 15.57
N MET A 74 2.53 21.56 16.23
CA MET A 74 1.43 20.89 15.54
C MET A 74 0.68 21.84 14.58
N ARG A 75 0.39 21.31 13.41
CA ARG A 75 -0.50 21.96 12.43
C ARG A 75 -1.77 21.11 12.29
N PRO A 76 -2.89 21.72 11.86
CA PRO A 76 -4.13 20.97 11.60
C PRO A 76 -3.88 19.82 10.62
N ILE A 77 -4.51 18.67 10.86
CA ILE A 77 -4.37 17.51 10.01
C ILE A 77 -4.85 17.81 8.59
N ARG A 78 -4.00 17.58 7.60
CA ARG A 78 -4.40 17.59 6.19
C ARG A 78 -4.99 16.25 5.82
N HIS A 79 -6.10 16.24 5.11
CA HIS A 79 -6.78 15.00 4.77
C HIS A 79 -7.47 15.06 3.41
N THR A 80 -7.74 13.89 2.85
CA THR A 80 -8.59 13.77 1.66
C THR A 80 -10.07 13.82 2.07
N LYS A 81 -10.91 14.45 1.22
CA LYS A 81 -12.35 14.58 1.49
C LYS A 81 -13.10 13.24 1.40
N GLU A 82 -12.52 12.24 0.71
CA GLU A 82 -13.14 10.94 0.48
C GLU A 82 -12.61 9.91 1.51
N PRO A 83 -13.39 9.50 2.52
CA PRO A 83 -12.98 8.48 3.49
C PRO A 83 -13.03 7.06 2.92
N TRP A 84 -13.69 6.86 1.77
CA TRP A 84 -13.87 5.58 1.10
C TRP A 84 -13.49 5.64 -0.38
N GLY A 85 -13.12 4.48 -0.94
CA GLY A 85 -12.79 4.38 -2.36
C GLY A 85 -11.45 5.02 -2.76
N TYR A 86 -10.58 5.29 -1.80
CA TYR A 86 -9.29 5.95 -2.02
C TYR A 86 -8.16 4.96 -2.31
N ARG A 87 -8.36 3.69 -1.94
CA ARG A 87 -7.28 2.70 -1.93
C ARG A 87 -7.03 2.16 -3.33
N ASN A 88 -5.83 2.39 -3.84
CA ASN A 88 -5.41 1.90 -5.16
C ASN A 88 -4.93 0.44 -5.14
N LYS A 89 -4.77 -0.20 -3.97
CA LYS A 89 -4.29 -1.57 -3.85
C LYS A 89 -5.05 -2.35 -2.79
N VAL A 90 -5.37 -3.60 -3.10
CA VAL A 90 -5.80 -4.61 -2.13
C VAL A 90 -4.98 -5.88 -2.31
N GLU A 91 -4.80 -6.63 -1.23
CA GLU A 91 -4.14 -7.94 -1.23
C GLU A 91 -5.07 -9.01 -0.68
N LEU A 92 -5.09 -10.15 -1.36
CA LEU A 92 -5.91 -11.30 -1.02
C LEU A 92 -4.99 -12.46 -0.61
N ALA A 93 -5.36 -13.15 0.45
CA ALA A 93 -4.70 -14.36 0.92
C ALA A 93 -5.42 -15.61 0.39
N PRO A 94 -4.71 -16.64 -0.07
CA PRO A 94 -5.28 -17.93 -0.41
C PRO A 94 -5.57 -18.75 0.85
N VAL A 95 -6.66 -19.51 0.82
CA VAL A 95 -7.02 -20.47 1.86
C VAL A 95 -7.68 -21.70 1.23
N ARG A 96 -7.46 -22.87 1.84
CA ARG A 96 -8.22 -24.08 1.55
C ARG A 96 -9.11 -24.40 2.74
N GLU A 97 -10.41 -24.38 2.50
CA GLU A 97 -11.41 -24.65 3.52
C GLU A 97 -12.36 -25.74 3.01
N GLY A 98 -12.50 -26.84 3.77
CA GLY A 98 -13.28 -27.99 3.33
C GLY A 98 -12.86 -28.55 1.96
N GLY A 99 -11.55 -28.52 1.65
CA GLY A 99 -10.98 -28.97 0.37
C GLY A 99 -11.16 -27.95 -0.79
N LYS A 100 -11.91 -26.87 -0.60
CA LYS A 100 -12.14 -25.83 -1.62
C LYS A 100 -11.12 -24.70 -1.49
N PHE A 101 -10.52 -24.34 -2.62
CA PHE A 101 -9.65 -23.17 -2.70
C PHE A 101 -10.49 -21.88 -2.73
N ARG A 102 -10.07 -20.90 -1.94
CA ARG A 102 -10.70 -19.58 -1.86
C ARG A 102 -9.64 -18.50 -1.70
N LEU A 103 -10.02 -17.27 -2.02
CA LEU A 103 -9.26 -16.05 -1.74
C LEU A 103 -10.09 -15.14 -0.85
N GLY A 104 -9.43 -14.42 0.05
CA GLY A 104 -10.06 -13.46 0.94
C GLY A 104 -9.06 -12.50 1.55
N MET A 105 -9.49 -11.70 2.49
CA MET A 105 -8.64 -10.79 3.25
C MET A 105 -8.36 -11.35 4.64
N HIS A 106 -7.23 -11.02 5.22
CA HIS A 106 -6.93 -11.39 6.62
C HIS A 106 -7.95 -10.77 7.57
N GLY A 107 -8.43 -11.58 8.51
CA GLY A 107 -9.28 -11.13 9.59
C GLY A 107 -8.50 -10.29 10.63
N ARG A 108 -9.19 -9.84 11.68
CA ARG A 108 -8.53 -9.22 12.84
C ARG A 108 -7.57 -10.19 13.52
N ASP A 109 -7.95 -11.44 13.57
CA ASP A 109 -7.01 -12.54 13.78
C ASP A 109 -6.38 -12.89 12.44
N ALA A 110 -5.08 -12.60 12.31
CA ALA A 110 -4.33 -12.79 11.06
C ALA A 110 -4.27 -14.26 10.60
N SER A 111 -4.61 -15.22 11.45
CA SER A 111 -4.73 -16.65 11.10
C SER A 111 -5.97 -16.93 10.26
N GLN A 112 -6.99 -16.07 10.34
CA GLN A 112 -8.25 -16.25 9.62
C GLN A 112 -8.23 -15.50 8.28
N VAL A 113 -8.83 -16.11 7.27
CA VAL A 113 -9.06 -15.49 5.96
C VAL A 113 -10.56 -15.31 5.75
N ILE A 114 -10.99 -14.06 5.62
CA ILE A 114 -12.38 -13.68 5.45
C ILE A 114 -12.69 -13.58 3.96
N LYS A 115 -13.65 -14.37 3.48
CA LYS A 115 -14.10 -14.24 2.10
C LYS A 115 -14.75 -12.88 1.89
N VAL A 116 -14.23 -12.11 0.94
CA VAL A 116 -14.76 -10.80 0.55
C VAL A 116 -14.95 -10.73 -0.95
N ASP A 117 -16.09 -10.22 -1.39
CA ASP A 117 -16.40 -9.99 -2.79
C ASP A 117 -16.19 -8.52 -3.20
N SER A 118 -16.07 -7.63 -2.21
CA SER A 118 -15.85 -6.20 -2.41
C SER A 118 -15.15 -5.57 -1.21
N CYS A 119 -14.52 -4.43 -1.42
CA CYS A 119 -13.94 -3.61 -0.36
C CYS A 119 -14.30 -2.15 -0.61
N PRO A 120 -15.07 -1.48 0.26
CA PRO A 120 -15.42 -0.07 0.10
C PRO A 120 -14.24 0.90 0.10
N LEU A 121 -13.08 0.50 0.64
CA LEU A 121 -11.84 1.29 0.54
C LEU A 121 -11.25 1.25 -0.86
N PHE A 122 -11.46 0.15 -1.61
CA PHE A 122 -10.84 -0.02 -2.92
C PHE A 122 -11.44 0.92 -3.95
N ASP A 123 -10.63 1.31 -4.91
CA ASP A 123 -10.99 2.23 -5.99
C ASP A 123 -12.29 1.82 -6.70
N LYS A 124 -13.23 2.77 -6.75
CA LYS A 124 -14.57 2.56 -7.32
C LYS A 124 -14.55 2.20 -8.80
N LYS A 125 -13.54 2.65 -9.57
CA LYS A 125 -13.41 2.36 -11.00
C LYS A 125 -13.32 0.86 -11.27
N HIS A 126 -12.57 0.13 -10.44
CA HIS A 126 -12.38 -1.30 -10.57
C HIS A 126 -12.96 -2.10 -9.39
N ALA A 127 -13.99 -1.60 -8.73
CA ALA A 127 -14.60 -2.22 -7.55
C ALA A 127 -15.02 -3.69 -7.76
N LYS A 128 -15.42 -4.06 -8.99
CA LYS A 128 -15.80 -5.43 -9.36
C LYS A 128 -14.62 -6.37 -9.54
N ALA A 129 -13.39 -5.85 -9.63
CA ALA A 129 -12.20 -6.68 -9.88
C ALA A 129 -11.96 -7.70 -8.77
N ILE A 130 -12.23 -7.35 -7.49
CA ILE A 130 -12.05 -8.28 -6.37
C ILE A 130 -12.89 -9.54 -6.58
N LYS A 131 -14.20 -9.39 -6.86
CA LYS A 131 -15.12 -10.50 -7.08
C LYS A 131 -14.73 -11.33 -8.32
N ALA A 132 -14.36 -10.66 -9.41
CA ALA A 132 -13.98 -11.33 -10.65
C ALA A 132 -12.69 -12.14 -10.48
N VAL A 133 -11.66 -11.57 -9.86
CA VAL A 133 -10.38 -12.24 -9.59
C VAL A 133 -10.55 -13.42 -8.61
N THR A 134 -11.31 -13.23 -7.52
CA THR A 134 -11.57 -14.30 -6.55
C THR A 134 -12.35 -15.46 -7.20
N GLY A 135 -13.32 -15.17 -8.07
CA GLY A 135 -14.06 -16.16 -8.83
C GLY A 135 -13.17 -16.93 -9.81
N ALA A 136 -12.40 -16.22 -10.63
CA ALA A 136 -11.51 -16.80 -11.63
C ALA A 136 -10.43 -17.70 -11.02
N LEU A 137 -9.71 -17.19 -10.01
CA LEU A 137 -8.67 -17.96 -9.32
C LEU A 137 -9.26 -19.05 -8.43
N GLY A 138 -10.46 -18.84 -7.88
CA GLY A 138 -11.20 -19.87 -7.15
C GLY A 138 -11.53 -21.07 -8.05
N PHE A 139 -12.00 -20.82 -9.27
CA PHE A 139 -12.24 -21.87 -10.26
C PHE A 139 -10.96 -22.66 -10.60
N LEU A 140 -9.86 -21.93 -10.92
CA LEU A 140 -8.59 -22.58 -11.24
C LEU A 140 -8.00 -23.32 -10.04
N GLY A 141 -7.99 -22.74 -8.85
CA GLY A 141 -7.41 -23.31 -7.65
C GLY A 141 -8.15 -24.54 -7.11
N ASN A 142 -9.42 -24.74 -7.53
CA ASN A 142 -10.16 -25.95 -7.26
C ASN A 142 -9.85 -27.08 -8.26
N SER A 143 -9.39 -26.76 -9.47
CA SER A 143 -9.02 -27.75 -10.48
C SER A 143 -7.55 -28.19 -10.41
N ARG A 144 -6.68 -27.35 -9.85
CA ARG A 144 -5.25 -27.61 -9.66
C ARG A 144 -4.66 -26.76 -8.55
N ASP A 145 -3.51 -27.14 -8.02
CA ASP A 145 -2.77 -26.28 -7.11
C ASP A 145 -2.04 -25.20 -7.90
N LEU A 146 -2.28 -23.94 -7.53
CA LEU A 146 -1.62 -22.76 -8.09
C LEU A 146 -0.45 -22.29 -7.23
N GLU A 147 -0.25 -22.90 -6.07
CA GLU A 147 0.78 -22.52 -5.09
C GLU A 147 0.81 -21.00 -4.82
N LEU A 148 -0.39 -20.39 -4.82
CA LEU A 148 -0.49 -18.94 -4.56
C LEU A 148 -0.16 -18.63 -3.10
N GLU A 149 0.70 -17.65 -2.90
CA GLU A 149 1.05 -17.11 -1.59
C GLU A 149 0.22 -15.88 -1.25
N ARG A 150 -0.04 -15.05 -2.25
CA ARG A 150 -0.91 -13.88 -2.17
C ARG A 150 -1.29 -13.41 -3.57
N VAL A 151 -2.35 -12.61 -3.65
CA VAL A 151 -2.79 -11.96 -4.88
C VAL A 151 -2.96 -10.47 -4.61
N GLY A 152 -2.25 -9.64 -5.36
CA GLY A 152 -2.41 -8.19 -5.34
C GLY A 152 -3.28 -7.72 -6.50
N ILE A 153 -4.15 -6.76 -6.23
CA ILE A 153 -4.93 -6.06 -7.24
C ILE A 153 -4.64 -4.57 -7.09
N ARG A 154 -4.07 -3.94 -8.13
CA ARG A 154 -3.83 -2.50 -8.19
C ARG A 154 -4.74 -1.84 -9.20
N SER A 155 -5.31 -0.72 -8.84
CA SER A 155 -6.21 0.09 -9.67
C SER A 155 -5.75 1.52 -9.72
N SER A 156 -5.70 2.12 -10.89
CA SER A 156 -5.57 3.56 -11.06
C SER A 156 -6.81 4.12 -11.75
N ARG A 157 -7.54 5.00 -11.07
CA ARG A 157 -8.66 5.73 -11.69
C ARG A 157 -8.19 6.79 -12.66
N ARG A 158 -6.95 7.23 -12.54
CA ARG A 158 -6.35 8.32 -13.36
C ARG A 158 -5.89 7.79 -14.70
N THR A 159 -5.09 6.72 -14.71
CA THR A 159 -4.59 6.09 -15.92
C THR A 159 -5.53 5.03 -16.49
N GLY A 160 -6.43 4.49 -15.66
CA GLY A 160 -7.27 3.36 -16.01
C GLY A 160 -6.57 2.01 -15.87
N ALA A 161 -5.34 1.99 -15.41
CA ALA A 161 -4.57 0.76 -15.24
C ALA A 161 -5.17 -0.14 -14.15
N LEU A 162 -5.23 -1.44 -14.46
CA LEU A 162 -5.60 -2.51 -13.54
C LEU A 162 -4.54 -3.60 -13.64
N GLU A 163 -3.80 -3.83 -12.56
CA GLU A 163 -2.81 -4.90 -12.45
C GLU A 163 -3.30 -5.99 -11.51
N ILE A 164 -3.13 -7.25 -11.93
CA ILE A 164 -3.30 -8.44 -11.11
C ILE A 164 -1.93 -9.08 -10.92
N ALA A 165 -1.44 -9.12 -9.70
CA ALA A 165 -0.14 -9.70 -9.37
C ALA A 165 -0.31 -10.97 -8.53
N LEU A 166 0.34 -12.06 -8.96
CA LEU A 166 0.26 -13.39 -8.35
C LEU A 166 1.62 -13.73 -7.75
N TRP A 167 1.70 -13.80 -6.42
CA TRP A 167 2.90 -14.28 -5.74
C TRP A 167 2.87 -15.78 -5.61
N THR A 168 3.92 -16.44 -6.09
CA THR A 168 4.08 -17.89 -6.08
C THR A 168 5.54 -18.25 -5.77
N PRO A 169 5.84 -19.48 -5.32
CA PRO A 169 7.20 -19.99 -5.37
C PRO A 169 7.76 -20.00 -6.80
N THR A 170 9.07 -20.15 -6.92
CA THR A 170 9.70 -20.48 -8.22
C THR A 170 9.28 -21.90 -8.64
N GLY A 171 9.21 -22.16 -9.94
CA GLY A 171 8.86 -23.50 -10.47
C GLY A 171 7.81 -23.46 -11.57
N ALA A 172 7.26 -24.64 -11.87
CA ALA A 172 6.23 -24.80 -12.88
C ALA A 172 4.96 -24.02 -12.52
N PHE A 173 4.34 -23.38 -13.51
CA PHE A 173 3.15 -22.58 -13.30
C PHE A 173 2.28 -22.60 -14.58
N PRO A 174 0.95 -22.72 -14.49
CA PRO A 174 0.06 -22.83 -15.65
C PRO A 174 -0.18 -21.45 -16.31
N ARG A 175 0.88 -20.83 -16.85
CA ARG A 175 0.91 -19.45 -17.39
C ARG A 175 -0.23 -19.14 -18.34
N ALA A 176 -0.34 -19.92 -19.42
CA ALA A 176 -1.32 -19.66 -20.48
C ALA A 176 -2.77 -19.76 -19.97
N GLN A 177 -3.04 -20.73 -19.07
CA GLN A 177 -4.38 -20.91 -18.52
C GLN A 177 -4.74 -19.78 -17.56
N VAL A 178 -3.81 -19.41 -16.66
CA VAL A 178 -4.03 -18.29 -15.70
C VAL A 178 -4.20 -16.98 -16.44
N SER A 179 -3.31 -16.70 -17.41
CA SER A 179 -3.40 -15.51 -18.26
C SER A 179 -4.77 -15.41 -18.91
N ARG A 180 -5.21 -16.47 -19.61
CA ARG A 180 -6.51 -16.49 -20.30
C ARG A 180 -7.68 -16.26 -19.34
N VAL A 181 -7.76 -17.03 -18.25
CA VAL A 181 -8.89 -16.95 -17.31
C VAL A 181 -8.98 -15.60 -16.62
N LEU A 182 -7.84 -14.98 -16.27
CA LEU A 182 -7.84 -13.64 -15.68
C LEU A 182 -8.16 -12.56 -16.72
N SER A 183 -7.67 -12.67 -17.96
CA SER A 183 -7.99 -11.73 -19.03
C SER A 183 -9.49 -11.76 -19.38
N ASP A 184 -10.09 -12.95 -19.37
CA ASP A 184 -11.53 -13.12 -19.60
C ASP A 184 -12.39 -12.57 -18.43
N ALA A 185 -11.91 -12.73 -17.19
CA ALA A 185 -12.64 -12.31 -15.99
C ALA A 185 -12.59 -10.80 -15.75
N VAL A 186 -11.43 -10.17 -16.00
CA VAL A 186 -11.20 -8.74 -15.81
C VAL A 186 -10.40 -8.17 -16.98
N ARG A 187 -10.72 -6.93 -17.37
CA ARG A 187 -9.94 -6.22 -18.40
C ARG A 187 -8.68 -5.62 -17.76
N ALA A 188 -7.79 -6.48 -17.26
CA ALA A 188 -6.54 -6.04 -16.67
C ALA A 188 -5.60 -5.50 -17.75
N THR A 189 -4.94 -4.38 -17.48
CA THR A 189 -3.85 -3.85 -18.32
C THR A 189 -2.56 -4.64 -18.12
N SER A 190 -2.46 -5.34 -16.98
CA SER A 190 -1.29 -6.14 -16.63
C SER A 190 -1.69 -7.33 -15.74
N VAL A 191 -1.21 -8.52 -16.08
CA VAL A 191 -1.22 -9.70 -15.23
C VAL A 191 0.20 -10.18 -15.07
N VAL A 192 0.70 -10.22 -13.83
CA VAL A 192 2.10 -10.58 -13.55
C VAL A 192 2.18 -11.71 -12.53
N ARG A 193 3.21 -12.54 -12.67
CA ARG A 193 3.64 -13.48 -11.67
C ARG A 193 4.89 -12.94 -10.99
N VAL A 194 4.85 -12.83 -9.67
CA VAL A 194 6.00 -12.51 -8.83
C VAL A 194 6.49 -13.79 -8.20
N MET A 195 7.66 -14.22 -8.59
CA MET A 195 8.27 -15.44 -8.06
C MET A 195 9.05 -15.11 -6.79
N SER A 196 8.81 -15.86 -5.73
CA SER A 196 9.51 -15.74 -4.46
C SER A 196 10.38 -16.95 -4.18
N LYS A 197 11.48 -16.76 -3.43
CA LYS A 197 12.37 -17.81 -2.93
C LYS A 197 12.76 -17.55 -1.48
N GLY A 198 13.12 -18.60 -0.78
CA GLY A 198 13.51 -18.55 0.63
C GLY A 198 12.37 -18.95 1.57
N GLU A 199 12.66 -19.01 2.86
CA GLU A 199 11.70 -19.36 3.90
C GLU A 199 10.67 -18.26 4.09
N LYS A 200 9.49 -18.60 4.63
CA LYS A 200 8.33 -17.70 4.78
C LYS A 200 8.65 -16.35 5.42
N ARG A 201 9.60 -16.32 6.38
CA ARG A 201 10.00 -15.10 7.10
C ARG A 201 11.11 -14.29 6.40
N ALA A 202 11.80 -14.88 5.41
CA ALA A 202 12.95 -14.28 4.71
C ALA A 202 12.80 -14.38 3.18
N ARG A 203 11.56 -14.34 2.69
CA ARG A 203 11.29 -14.43 1.25
C ARG A 203 11.82 -13.23 0.51
N ARG A 204 12.48 -13.52 -0.63
CA ARG A 204 12.98 -12.51 -1.56
C ARG A 204 12.35 -12.73 -2.92
N VAL A 205 12.13 -11.64 -3.64
CA VAL A 205 11.69 -11.70 -5.04
C VAL A 205 12.83 -12.27 -5.88
N ALA A 206 12.54 -13.41 -6.54
CA ALA A 206 13.46 -14.07 -7.45
C ALA A 206 13.30 -13.57 -8.89
N GLY A 207 12.10 -13.08 -9.25
CA GLY A 207 11.83 -12.53 -10.57
C GLY A 207 10.36 -12.11 -10.70
N VAL A 208 10.08 -11.33 -11.73
CA VAL A 208 8.74 -10.94 -12.15
C VAL A 208 8.55 -11.34 -13.59
N GLU A 209 7.45 -11.99 -13.90
CA GLU A 209 7.08 -12.48 -15.21
C GLU A 209 5.76 -11.87 -15.64
N ALA A 210 5.72 -11.21 -16.80
CA ALA A 210 4.47 -10.76 -17.39
C ALA A 210 3.73 -11.96 -17.99
N LEU A 211 2.52 -12.21 -17.52
CA LEU A 211 1.63 -13.25 -18.05
C LEU A 211 0.72 -12.67 -19.13
N ALA A 212 0.30 -11.41 -19.00
CA ALA A 212 -0.45 -10.66 -19.99
C ALA A 212 -0.23 -9.16 -19.80
N GLY A 213 -0.36 -8.40 -20.89
CA GLY A 213 -0.31 -6.94 -20.91
C GLY A 213 1.09 -6.39 -20.63
N GLU A 214 1.15 -5.21 -20.01
CA GLU A 214 2.36 -4.39 -19.94
C GLU A 214 3.42 -4.87 -18.93
N GLY A 215 3.09 -5.79 -18.03
CA GLY A 215 4.01 -6.30 -17.00
C GLY A 215 4.32 -5.31 -15.86
N SER A 216 3.56 -4.23 -15.79
CA SER A 216 3.69 -3.18 -14.77
C SER A 216 2.38 -2.43 -14.59
N TRP A 217 2.25 -1.73 -13.47
CA TRP A 217 1.14 -0.84 -13.18
C TRP A 217 1.56 0.62 -13.34
N THR A 218 0.66 1.45 -13.90
CA THR A 218 0.89 2.88 -14.07
C THR A 218 -0.04 3.70 -13.19
N GLU A 219 0.49 4.75 -12.60
CA GLU A 219 -0.26 5.73 -11.81
C GLU A 219 0.19 7.15 -12.17
N LYS A 220 -0.73 8.11 -12.05
CA LYS A 220 -0.40 9.52 -12.13
C LYS A 220 -0.48 10.14 -10.74
N ILE A 221 0.59 10.80 -10.29
CA ILE A 221 0.66 11.54 -9.04
C ILE A 221 1.14 12.97 -9.33
N GLY A 222 0.31 13.98 -9.01
CA GLY A 222 0.56 15.33 -9.49
C GLY A 222 0.70 15.35 -11.02
N GLU A 223 1.80 15.86 -11.52
CA GLU A 223 2.14 15.89 -12.95
C GLU A 223 2.89 14.63 -13.41
N GLU A 224 3.39 13.80 -12.48
CA GLU A 224 4.27 12.69 -12.80
C GLU A 224 3.50 11.42 -13.18
N ASN A 225 3.90 10.80 -14.28
CA ASN A 225 3.45 9.47 -14.68
C ASN A 225 4.45 8.43 -14.17
N MET A 226 4.02 7.63 -13.22
CA MET A 226 4.86 6.60 -12.62
C MET A 226 4.55 5.22 -13.18
N ARG A 227 5.58 4.45 -13.44
CA ARG A 227 5.50 3.03 -13.81
C ARG A 227 6.12 2.18 -12.73
N LEU A 228 5.34 1.23 -12.21
CA LEU A 228 5.64 0.50 -10.99
C LEU A 228 5.57 -1.01 -11.23
N SER A 229 6.60 -1.73 -10.84
CA SER A 229 6.56 -3.18 -10.80
C SER A 229 5.73 -3.68 -9.61
N ALA A 230 5.14 -4.86 -9.71
CA ALA A 230 4.28 -5.42 -8.68
C ALA A 230 4.93 -5.54 -7.29
N PRO A 231 6.24 -5.89 -7.16
CA PRO A 231 6.91 -5.93 -5.87
C PRO A 231 7.15 -4.57 -5.23
N SER A 232 7.25 -3.50 -6.02
CA SER A 232 7.55 -2.16 -5.49
C SER A 232 6.41 -1.63 -4.64
N PHE A 233 6.76 -0.97 -3.55
CA PHE A 233 5.80 -0.24 -2.72
C PHE A 233 5.32 1.02 -3.46
N PHE A 234 4.08 1.37 -3.25
CA PHE A 234 3.51 2.67 -3.61
C PHE A 234 2.43 3.03 -2.60
N GLN A 235 2.24 4.32 -2.32
CA GLN A 235 1.25 4.82 -1.39
C GLN A 235 -0.16 4.41 -1.83
N VAL A 236 -0.89 3.73 -0.94
CA VAL A 236 -2.23 3.18 -1.29
C VAL A 236 -3.31 4.23 -1.47
N ASN A 237 -3.06 5.46 -1.03
CA ASN A 237 -3.91 6.62 -1.23
C ASN A 237 -3.14 7.69 -2.01
N THR A 238 -3.31 7.71 -3.33
CA THR A 238 -2.61 8.64 -4.23
C THR A 238 -2.90 10.11 -3.90
N LYS A 239 -4.14 10.45 -3.51
CA LYS A 239 -4.47 11.82 -3.09
C LYS A 239 -3.79 12.23 -1.78
N ALA A 240 -3.67 11.31 -0.82
CA ALA A 240 -2.95 11.60 0.41
C ALA A 240 -1.44 11.75 0.16
N ALA A 241 -0.89 10.97 -0.77
CA ALA A 241 0.51 11.13 -1.19
C ALA A 241 0.75 12.51 -1.81
N GLU A 242 -0.18 13.04 -2.60
CA GLU A 242 -0.10 14.41 -3.13
C GLU A 242 -0.13 15.47 -2.03
N ILE A 243 -0.97 15.30 -1.00
CA ILE A 243 -0.99 16.20 0.16
C ILE A 243 0.37 16.19 0.89
N LEU A 244 1.02 15.03 0.98
CA LEU A 244 2.37 14.93 1.55
C LEU A 244 3.40 15.63 0.66
N ILE A 245 3.33 15.47 -0.66
CA ILE A 245 4.20 16.17 -1.62
C ILE A 245 4.01 17.70 -1.55
N GLU A 246 2.76 18.15 -1.41
CA GLU A 246 2.45 19.57 -1.23
C GLU A 246 2.98 20.16 0.10
N ALA A 247 3.24 19.30 1.08
CA ALA A 247 3.83 19.71 2.36
C ALA A 247 5.35 19.92 2.28
N LEU A 248 5.99 19.36 1.23
CA LEU A 248 7.39 19.65 0.92
C LEU A 248 7.44 21.03 0.27
N ASP A 249 8.29 21.91 0.79
CA ASP A 249 8.46 23.28 0.29
C ASP A 249 9.93 23.60 -0.04
N PRO A 250 10.58 22.79 -0.91
CA PRO A 250 11.96 23.01 -1.28
C PRO A 250 12.10 24.26 -2.16
N GLN A 251 13.23 24.94 -2.05
CA GLN A 251 13.57 26.08 -2.88
C GLN A 251 14.40 25.64 -4.10
N PRO A 252 14.44 26.41 -5.19
CA PRO A 252 15.07 26.00 -6.44
C PRO A 252 16.60 25.78 -6.37
N ASP A 253 17.27 26.42 -5.45
CA ASP A 253 18.72 26.35 -5.22
C ASP A 253 19.11 25.36 -4.11
N GLU A 254 18.15 24.61 -3.58
CA GLU A 254 18.37 23.64 -2.50
C GLU A 254 18.83 22.28 -3.01
N PHE A 255 19.62 21.61 -2.19
CA PHE A 255 20.01 20.22 -2.32
C PHE A 255 19.08 19.34 -1.46
N GLY A 256 18.43 18.37 -2.09
CA GLY A 256 17.51 17.46 -1.42
C GLY A 256 18.08 16.06 -1.21
N ILE A 257 17.75 15.45 -0.07
CA ILE A 257 18.00 14.04 0.19
C ILE A 257 16.66 13.32 0.40
N ASP A 258 16.39 12.25 -0.36
CA ASP A 258 15.21 11.38 -0.20
C ASP A 258 15.65 10.00 0.26
N LEU A 259 15.56 9.75 1.57
CA LEU A 259 15.89 8.47 2.17
C LEU A 259 14.69 7.53 2.12
N TYR A 260 14.97 6.25 1.79
CA TYR A 260 13.92 5.24 1.57
C TYR A 260 12.98 5.62 0.43
N CYS A 261 13.53 6.18 -0.62
CA CYS A 261 12.81 6.87 -1.69
C CYS A 261 11.86 5.96 -2.51
N GLY A 262 11.98 4.65 -2.37
CA GLY A 262 11.13 3.70 -3.07
C GLY A 262 11.24 3.83 -4.59
N ALA A 263 10.10 3.95 -5.26
CA ALA A 263 10.03 4.15 -6.71
C ALA A 263 10.00 5.63 -7.12
N GLY A 264 10.26 6.56 -6.17
CA GLY A 264 10.41 7.99 -6.45
C GLY A 264 9.17 8.84 -6.21
N THR A 265 8.28 8.43 -5.29
CA THR A 265 7.05 9.20 -5.00
C THR A 265 7.34 10.63 -4.55
N PHE A 266 8.40 10.85 -3.78
CA PHE A 266 8.87 12.17 -3.35
C PHE A 266 10.05 12.65 -4.20
N THR A 267 10.93 11.75 -4.63
CA THR A 267 12.12 12.08 -5.43
C THR A 267 11.77 12.87 -6.68
N LEU A 268 10.78 12.45 -7.47
CA LEU A 268 10.43 13.13 -8.72
C LEU A 268 9.95 14.58 -8.47
N PRO A 269 8.98 14.83 -7.56
CA PRO A 269 8.58 16.19 -7.22
C PRO A 269 9.70 17.05 -6.62
N LEU A 270 10.60 16.47 -5.82
CA LEU A 270 11.77 17.17 -5.30
C LEU A 270 12.70 17.59 -6.45
N ALA A 271 13.03 16.64 -7.34
CA ALA A 271 13.91 16.90 -8.48
C ALA A 271 13.38 17.97 -9.46
N ARG A 272 12.04 18.20 -9.48
CA ARG A 272 11.42 19.31 -10.22
C ARG A 272 11.68 20.69 -9.60
N ARG A 273 12.01 20.72 -8.32
CA ARG A 273 12.05 21.95 -7.51
C ARG A 273 13.45 22.27 -6.99
N CYS A 274 14.21 21.24 -6.63
CA CYS A 274 15.60 21.37 -6.16
C CYS A 274 16.59 21.45 -7.33
N ASP A 275 17.76 21.99 -7.07
CA ASP A 275 18.90 21.96 -8.01
C ASP A 275 19.37 20.52 -8.20
N PHE A 276 19.50 19.76 -7.12
CA PHE A 276 19.94 18.38 -7.13
C PHE A 276 19.28 17.54 -6.03
N VAL A 277 19.12 16.23 -6.25
CA VAL A 277 18.57 15.30 -5.26
C VAL A 277 19.41 14.04 -5.18
N SER A 278 19.80 13.62 -3.96
CA SER A 278 20.32 12.28 -3.68
C SER A 278 19.20 11.38 -3.16
N ALA A 279 18.96 10.25 -3.84
CA ALA A 279 17.87 9.34 -3.51
C ALA A 279 18.41 7.95 -3.13
N VAL A 280 18.14 7.50 -1.90
CA VAL A 280 18.67 6.25 -1.33
C VAL A 280 17.57 5.22 -1.14
N GLU A 281 17.74 4.02 -1.71
CA GLU A 281 16.79 2.91 -1.58
C GLU A 281 17.51 1.55 -1.62
N SER A 282 17.19 0.69 -0.65
CA SER A 282 17.81 -0.63 -0.53
C SER A 282 17.14 -1.72 -1.39
N TYR A 283 15.85 -1.54 -1.73
CA TYR A 283 15.08 -2.56 -2.43
C TYR A 283 15.28 -2.49 -3.94
N GLY A 284 16.07 -3.39 -4.50
CA GLY A 284 16.46 -3.38 -5.91
C GLY A 284 15.33 -3.23 -6.95
N PRO A 285 14.15 -3.85 -6.80
CA PRO A 285 13.01 -3.57 -7.69
C PRO A 285 12.58 -2.10 -7.67
N ALA A 286 12.53 -1.46 -6.50
CA ALA A 286 12.14 -0.05 -6.37
C ALA A 286 13.20 0.88 -6.98
N VAL A 287 14.50 0.60 -6.77
CA VAL A 287 15.60 1.32 -7.43
C VAL A 287 15.49 1.29 -8.96
N ARG A 288 15.15 0.12 -9.53
CA ARG A 288 14.92 0.02 -10.99
C ARG A 288 13.71 0.80 -11.46
N ASP A 289 12.64 0.79 -10.67
CA ASP A 289 11.43 1.57 -10.98
C ASP A 289 11.71 3.07 -10.87
N LEU A 290 12.45 3.53 -9.85
CA LEU A 290 12.89 4.92 -9.70
C LEU A 290 13.67 5.40 -10.94
N ARG A 291 14.72 4.67 -11.31
CA ARG A 291 15.52 5.04 -12.49
C ARG A 291 14.67 5.15 -13.75
N ARG A 292 13.77 4.18 -13.98
CA ARG A 292 12.81 4.24 -15.11
C ARG A 292 11.89 5.44 -15.02
N ASN A 293 11.40 5.78 -13.83
CA ASN A 293 10.49 6.91 -13.65
C ASN A 293 11.21 8.26 -13.86
N LEU A 294 12.46 8.37 -13.47
CA LEU A 294 13.32 9.52 -13.78
C LEU A 294 13.53 9.68 -15.29
N ASP A 295 13.81 8.58 -16.00
CA ASP A 295 13.91 8.57 -17.46
C ASP A 295 12.61 9.03 -18.14
N ILE A 296 11.46 8.51 -17.70
CA ILE A 296 10.13 8.90 -18.19
C ILE A 296 9.86 10.40 -17.96
N ALA A 297 10.27 10.91 -16.80
CA ALA A 297 10.09 12.30 -16.40
C ALA A 297 11.12 13.26 -17.00
N ASN A 298 12.16 12.74 -17.70
CA ASN A 298 13.32 13.48 -18.21
C ASN A 298 14.03 14.27 -17.09
N LEU A 299 14.22 13.66 -15.92
CA LEU A 299 14.93 14.23 -14.78
C LEU A 299 16.36 13.67 -14.75
N THR A 300 17.35 14.56 -14.78
CA THR A 300 18.77 14.21 -14.83
C THR A 300 19.55 14.71 -13.62
N ASN A 301 18.91 15.44 -12.74
CA ASN A 301 19.47 16.04 -11.53
C ASN A 301 19.24 15.17 -10.28
N VAL A 302 19.25 13.85 -10.43
CA VAL A 302 19.06 12.90 -9.32
C VAL A 302 20.18 11.86 -9.34
N ASP A 303 20.88 11.71 -8.23
CA ASP A 303 21.73 10.55 -7.98
C ASP A 303 20.95 9.46 -7.25
N VAL A 304 20.95 8.24 -7.82
CA VAL A 304 20.20 7.10 -7.28
C VAL A 304 21.17 6.09 -6.67
N ILE A 305 21.20 6.07 -5.35
CA ILE A 305 22.07 5.23 -4.52
C ILE A 305 21.29 3.97 -4.11
N GLY A 306 21.77 2.82 -4.55
CA GLY A 306 21.18 1.52 -4.20
C GLY A 306 21.85 0.94 -2.96
N GLY A 307 21.25 1.09 -1.77
CA GLY A 307 21.83 0.60 -0.52
C GLY A 307 21.01 0.91 0.71
N ASP A 308 21.55 0.56 1.86
CA ASP A 308 20.96 0.84 3.18
C ASP A 308 21.24 2.32 3.53
N ALA A 309 20.19 3.10 3.73
CA ALA A 309 20.28 4.53 4.01
C ALA A 309 21.14 4.89 5.24
N VAL A 310 21.35 3.97 6.18
CA VAL A 310 22.26 4.19 7.32
C VAL A 310 23.72 4.08 6.91
N ARG A 311 24.03 3.31 5.86
CA ARG A 311 25.40 3.06 5.39
C ARG A 311 25.78 3.92 4.19
N GLU A 312 24.77 4.23 3.37
CA GLU A 312 24.89 4.96 2.11
C GLU A 312 24.29 6.37 2.26
N PHE A 313 24.39 6.94 3.46
CA PHE A 313 23.94 8.32 3.67
C PHE A 313 24.85 9.27 2.89
N PRO A 314 24.32 10.19 2.06
CA PRO A 314 25.14 11.16 1.33
C PRO A 314 25.97 12.02 2.28
N ASP A 315 27.24 12.27 1.90
CA ASP A 315 28.17 13.07 2.71
C ASP A 315 27.98 14.58 2.57
N GLU A 316 27.16 15.01 1.59
CA GLU A 316 26.86 16.40 1.34
C GLU A 316 25.84 16.94 2.36
N ASP A 317 26.01 18.19 2.73
CA ASP A 317 25.02 18.94 3.51
C ASP A 317 23.76 19.13 2.65
N ALA A 318 22.60 18.79 3.19
CA ALA A 318 21.34 18.94 2.52
C ALA A 318 20.47 20.01 3.17
N ASP A 319 19.74 20.75 2.34
CA ASP A 319 18.78 21.75 2.78
C ASP A 319 17.42 21.10 3.11
N VAL A 320 17.07 20.00 2.40
CA VAL A 320 15.82 19.25 2.56
C VAL A 320 16.09 17.76 2.72
N LEU A 321 15.52 17.15 3.76
CA LEU A 321 15.63 15.74 4.08
C LEU A 321 14.25 15.08 4.16
#